data_1fee338228072680df371eff549c7281
#
_entry.id   1fee338228072680df371eff549c7281
#
_cell.length_a   1.000
_cell.length_b   1.000
_cell.length_c   1.000
_cell.angle_alpha   90.00
_cell.angle_beta   90.00
_cell.angle_gamma   90.00
#
_symmetry.space_group_name_H-M   'P 1'
#
loop_
_entity.id
_entity.type
_entity.pdbx_description
1 polymer ?
#
loop_
_entity_poly.entity_id
_entity_poly.type
_entity_poly.pdbx_seq_one_letter_code
_entity_poly.pdbx_strand_id
1 'polypeptide(L)'
;INESGLYSLILSSKLESARRFKRWVTSEVLPQIRKNGRYELEQQNRVLESRNALLEEITVQQKPLTDYARTILSSTQTVTITQIAQDYGMTPVGMNQLLFKLHIQHKVGGQWILYIPYLNKGYVQSFSSYFVKSDGEVQVKLHTRWTQSGRLFLYEELKKAGVLPLIELN
;
A
#
# COMPACT_ATOMS: atom_id res chain seq x y z
N ILE A 1 -9.30 -55.53 -11.81
CA ILE A 1 -10.55 -54.75 -11.98
C ILE A 1 -10.33 -53.47 -11.21
N ASN A 2 -10.49 -52.36 -11.87
CA ASN A 2 -10.42 -51.05 -11.17
C ASN A 2 -11.75 -50.80 -10.40
N GLU A 3 -11.73 -49.79 -9.52
CA GLU A 3 -12.87 -49.45 -8.66
C GLU A 3 -14.16 -49.15 -9.45
N SER A 4 -14.06 -48.45 -10.59
CA SER A 4 -15.17 -48.16 -11.48
C SER A 4 -15.80 -49.45 -12.08
N GLY A 5 -14.96 -50.41 -12.47
CA GLY A 5 -15.43 -51.72 -12.97
C GLY A 5 -16.14 -52.54 -11.89
N LEU A 6 -15.66 -52.47 -10.64
CA LEU A 6 -16.32 -53.12 -9.50
C LEU A 6 -17.72 -52.54 -9.24
N TYR A 7 -17.83 -51.20 -9.21
CA TYR A 7 -19.14 -50.55 -9.04
C TYR A 7 -20.09 -50.87 -10.19
N SER A 8 -19.61 -50.93 -11.44
CA SER A 8 -20.42 -51.29 -12.58
C SER A 8 -20.99 -52.72 -12.46
N LEU A 9 -20.16 -53.69 -11.99
CA LEU A 9 -20.60 -55.06 -11.74
C LEU A 9 -21.65 -55.15 -10.62
N ILE A 10 -21.43 -54.43 -9.50
CA ILE A 10 -22.38 -54.41 -8.40
C ILE A 10 -23.70 -53.78 -8.82
N LEU A 11 -23.67 -52.66 -9.53
CA LEU A 11 -24.88 -51.94 -9.94
C LEU A 11 -25.68 -52.65 -11.01
N SER A 12 -25.06 -53.51 -11.83
CA SER A 12 -25.72 -54.36 -12.83
C SER A 12 -26.18 -55.72 -12.28
N SER A 13 -25.73 -56.11 -11.12
CA SER A 13 -26.07 -57.39 -10.50
C SER A 13 -27.53 -57.47 -10.08
N LYS A 14 -28.15 -58.67 -10.28
CA LYS A 14 -29.54 -58.99 -9.90
C LYS A 14 -29.65 -59.57 -8.49
N LEU A 15 -28.50 -59.76 -7.79
CA LEU A 15 -28.50 -60.28 -6.42
C LEU A 15 -29.23 -59.33 -5.47
N GLU A 16 -29.90 -59.88 -4.48
CA GLU A 16 -30.66 -59.09 -3.52
C GLU A 16 -29.75 -58.14 -2.71
N SER A 17 -28.55 -58.58 -2.36
CA SER A 17 -27.54 -57.74 -1.70
C SER A 17 -27.13 -56.53 -2.56
N ALA A 18 -26.95 -56.75 -3.89
CA ALA A 18 -26.64 -55.69 -4.83
C ALA A 18 -27.78 -54.68 -5.03
N ARG A 19 -29.03 -55.19 -5.04
CA ARG A 19 -30.23 -54.32 -5.07
C ARG A 19 -30.34 -53.44 -3.86
N ARG A 20 -30.04 -53.96 -2.64
CA ARG A 20 -30.00 -53.20 -1.42
C ARG A 20 -28.92 -52.15 -1.43
N PHE A 21 -27.72 -52.50 -1.87
CA PHE A 21 -26.61 -51.54 -2.04
C PHE A 21 -26.95 -50.42 -3.02
N LYS A 22 -27.50 -50.77 -4.19
CA LYS A 22 -27.93 -49.78 -5.20
C LYS A 22 -28.96 -48.80 -4.61
N ARG A 23 -29.97 -49.32 -3.90
CA ARG A 23 -31.00 -48.50 -3.24
C ARG A 23 -30.36 -47.55 -2.21
N TRP A 24 -29.50 -48.08 -1.35
CA TRP A 24 -28.81 -47.27 -0.35
C TRP A 24 -27.95 -46.15 -0.96
N VAL A 25 -27.15 -46.46 -1.96
CA VAL A 25 -26.34 -45.45 -2.65
C VAL A 25 -27.19 -44.36 -3.29
N THR A 26 -28.27 -44.73 -3.95
CA THR A 26 -29.11 -43.76 -4.69
C THR A 26 -30.07 -42.99 -3.81
N SER A 27 -30.55 -43.57 -2.70
CA SER A 27 -31.52 -42.91 -1.80
C SER A 27 -30.89 -42.16 -0.64
N GLU A 28 -29.68 -42.53 -0.23
CA GLU A 28 -29.04 -41.94 0.94
C GLU A 28 -27.70 -41.28 0.59
N VAL A 29 -26.73 -42.03 0.05
CA VAL A 29 -25.37 -41.58 -0.15
C VAL A 29 -25.25 -40.41 -1.13
N LEU A 30 -25.76 -40.60 -2.36
CA LEU A 30 -25.70 -39.55 -3.40
C LEU A 30 -26.48 -38.27 -3.02
N PRO A 31 -27.70 -38.36 -2.42
CA PRO A 31 -28.36 -37.15 -1.94
C PRO A 31 -27.63 -36.43 -0.81
N GLN A 32 -26.98 -37.17 0.11
CA GLN A 32 -26.18 -36.56 1.17
C GLN A 32 -24.94 -35.84 0.62
N ILE A 33 -24.18 -36.49 -0.28
CA ILE A 33 -23.01 -35.87 -0.93
C ILE A 33 -23.46 -34.60 -1.70
N ARG A 34 -24.54 -34.65 -2.42
CA ARG A 34 -25.06 -33.49 -3.16
C ARG A 34 -25.46 -32.33 -2.22
N LYS A 35 -26.13 -32.64 -1.10
CA LYS A 35 -26.54 -31.63 -0.12
C LYS A 35 -25.34 -31.01 0.60
N ASN A 36 -24.42 -31.84 1.08
CA ASN A 36 -23.24 -31.41 1.81
C ASN A 36 -22.27 -30.63 0.91
N GLY A 37 -22.01 -31.15 -0.32
CA GLY A 37 -21.15 -30.44 -1.28
C GLY A 37 -21.71 -29.08 -1.69
N ARG A 38 -23.04 -28.95 -1.83
CA ARG A 38 -23.66 -27.63 -2.09
C ARG A 38 -23.51 -26.70 -0.87
N TYR A 39 -23.70 -27.21 0.34
CA TYR A 39 -23.57 -26.43 1.56
C TYR A 39 -22.12 -25.91 1.74
N GLU A 40 -21.12 -26.75 1.56
CA GLU A 40 -19.70 -26.36 1.64
C GLU A 40 -19.37 -25.31 0.58
N LEU A 41 -19.83 -25.47 -0.66
CA LEU A 41 -19.62 -24.49 -1.73
C LEU A 41 -20.28 -23.14 -1.43
N GLU A 42 -21.48 -23.14 -0.89
CA GLU A 42 -22.18 -21.93 -0.47
C GLU A 42 -21.45 -21.22 0.69
N GLN A 43 -20.93 -21.97 1.66
CA GLN A 43 -20.12 -21.41 2.75
C GLN A 43 -18.81 -20.80 2.23
N GLN A 44 -18.10 -21.50 1.33
CA GLN A 44 -16.88 -20.98 0.70
C GLN A 44 -17.16 -19.70 -0.09
N ASN A 45 -18.25 -19.66 -0.84
CA ASN A 45 -18.62 -18.46 -1.60
C ASN A 45 -18.91 -17.27 -0.67
N ARG A 46 -19.63 -17.45 0.43
CA ARG A 46 -19.89 -16.39 1.41
C ARG A 46 -18.58 -15.85 2.03
N VAL A 47 -17.65 -16.73 2.37
CA VAL A 47 -16.34 -16.33 2.90
C VAL A 47 -15.55 -15.54 1.85
N LEU A 48 -15.55 -15.98 0.59
CA LEU A 48 -14.89 -15.29 -0.51
C LEU A 48 -15.50 -13.91 -0.80
N GLU A 49 -16.83 -13.81 -0.79
CA GLU A 49 -17.54 -12.53 -0.96
C GLU A 49 -17.19 -11.54 0.16
N SER A 50 -17.21 -11.99 1.42
CA SER A 50 -16.83 -11.16 2.56
C SER A 50 -15.38 -10.69 2.47
N ARG A 51 -14.48 -11.57 2.04
CA ARG A 51 -13.07 -11.25 1.85
C ARG A 51 -12.87 -10.26 0.70
N ASN A 52 -13.58 -10.42 -0.40
CA ASN A 52 -13.51 -9.50 -1.54
C ASN A 52 -14.02 -8.12 -1.15
N ALA A 53 -15.13 -8.02 -0.45
CA ALA A 53 -15.65 -6.74 0.05
C ALA A 53 -14.63 -6.02 0.95
N LEU A 54 -13.97 -6.75 1.87
CA LEU A 54 -12.91 -6.19 2.72
C LEU A 54 -11.70 -5.71 1.90
N LEU A 55 -11.28 -6.47 0.88
CA LEU A 55 -10.19 -6.09 -0.01
C LEU A 55 -10.52 -4.85 -0.85
N GLU A 56 -11.75 -4.74 -1.31
CA GLU A 56 -12.23 -3.55 -2.02
C GLU A 56 -12.21 -2.31 -1.11
N GLU A 57 -12.68 -2.44 0.12
CA GLU A 57 -12.63 -1.34 1.10
C GLU A 57 -11.20 -0.89 1.37
N ILE A 58 -10.27 -1.82 1.62
CA ILE A 58 -8.84 -1.51 1.82
C ILE A 58 -8.26 -0.83 0.58
N THR A 59 -8.61 -1.31 -0.62
CA THR A 59 -8.13 -0.73 -1.87
C THR A 59 -8.61 0.71 -2.07
N VAL A 60 -9.87 0.98 -1.75
CA VAL A 60 -10.44 2.33 -1.81
C VAL A 60 -9.75 3.26 -0.81
N GLN A 61 -9.49 2.80 0.41
CA GLN A 61 -8.80 3.59 1.43
C GLN A 61 -7.33 3.88 1.06
N GLN A 62 -6.66 2.96 0.37
CA GLN A 62 -5.26 3.12 -0.05
C GLN A 62 -5.08 3.88 -1.36
N LYS A 63 -6.14 4.03 -2.16
CA LYS A 63 -6.07 4.66 -3.47
C LYS A 63 -5.49 6.08 -3.44
N PRO A 64 -5.88 7.00 -2.53
CA PRO A 64 -5.30 8.34 -2.47
C PRO A 64 -3.78 8.30 -2.26
N LEU A 65 -3.30 7.42 -1.38
CA LEU A 65 -1.87 7.25 -1.10
C LEU A 65 -1.11 6.73 -2.33
N THR A 66 -1.66 5.73 -3.04
CA THR A 66 -1.03 5.19 -4.25
C THR A 66 -1.00 6.18 -5.39
N ASP A 67 -2.03 6.98 -5.57
CA ASP A 67 -2.10 7.99 -6.63
C ASP A 67 -1.15 9.15 -6.33
N TYR A 68 -1.07 9.61 -5.08
CA TYR A 68 -0.09 10.60 -4.63
C TYR A 68 1.35 10.08 -4.81
N ALA A 69 1.64 8.86 -4.35
CA ALA A 69 2.95 8.24 -4.50
C ALA A 69 3.33 8.07 -5.98
N ARG A 70 2.41 7.66 -6.85
CA ARG A 70 2.64 7.53 -8.29
C ARG A 70 2.99 8.89 -8.93
N THR A 71 2.25 9.93 -8.59
CA THR A 71 2.50 11.30 -9.08
C THR A 71 3.89 11.79 -8.66
N ILE A 72 4.29 11.53 -7.41
CA ILE A 72 5.61 11.91 -6.92
C ILE A 72 6.72 11.10 -7.57
N LEU A 73 6.59 9.77 -7.62
CA LEU A 73 7.64 8.87 -8.12
C LEU A 73 7.86 8.96 -9.64
N SER A 74 6.92 9.52 -10.39
CA SER A 74 7.08 9.76 -11.83
C SER A 74 8.16 10.80 -12.15
N SER A 75 8.58 11.62 -11.19
CA SER A 75 9.63 12.61 -11.34
C SER A 75 10.95 12.15 -10.72
N THR A 76 12.03 12.24 -11.45
CA THR A 76 13.40 11.99 -10.95
C THR A 76 14.06 13.25 -10.35
N GLN A 77 13.40 14.40 -10.46
CA GLN A 77 13.94 15.68 -10.01
C GLN A 77 13.80 15.87 -8.51
N THR A 78 14.75 16.61 -7.92
CA THR A 78 14.66 17.04 -6.53
C THR A 78 13.77 18.28 -6.40
N VAL A 79 13.07 18.40 -5.28
CA VAL A 79 12.16 19.52 -4.97
C VAL A 79 12.69 20.34 -3.80
N THR A 80 12.35 21.62 -3.79
CA THR A 80 12.66 22.51 -2.66
C THR A 80 11.65 22.36 -1.54
N ILE A 81 12.02 22.72 -0.33
CA ILE A 81 11.06 22.78 0.80
C ILE A 81 9.90 23.75 0.53
N THR A 82 10.14 24.78 -0.29
CA THR A 82 9.12 25.73 -0.70
C THR A 82 8.01 25.05 -1.52
N GLN A 83 8.39 24.20 -2.47
CA GLN A 83 7.45 23.44 -3.28
C GLN A 83 6.65 22.45 -2.42
N ILE A 84 7.34 21.75 -1.51
CA ILE A 84 6.67 20.83 -0.59
C ILE A 84 5.70 21.59 0.33
N ALA A 85 6.11 22.72 0.89
CA ALA A 85 5.26 23.52 1.77
C ALA A 85 3.97 24.00 1.07
N GLN A 86 4.05 24.34 -0.22
CA GLN A 86 2.87 24.71 -1.02
C GLN A 86 1.84 23.58 -1.13
N ASP A 87 2.29 22.33 -1.27
CA ASP A 87 1.39 21.16 -1.31
C ASP A 87 0.56 21.01 -0.02
N TYR A 88 1.05 21.56 1.10
CA TYR A 88 0.39 21.55 2.41
C TYR A 88 -0.24 22.89 2.79
N GLY A 89 -0.29 23.86 1.89
CA GLY A 89 -0.80 25.21 2.19
C GLY A 89 0.04 25.97 3.23
N MET A 90 1.31 25.63 3.37
CA MET A 90 2.21 26.18 4.39
C MET A 90 3.28 27.09 3.79
N THR A 91 3.79 28.01 4.61
CA THR A 91 5.01 28.75 4.25
C THR A 91 6.25 27.85 4.39
N PRO A 92 7.33 28.10 3.63
CA PRO A 92 8.59 27.34 3.78
C PRO A 92 9.18 27.44 5.20
N VAL A 93 9.01 28.58 5.85
CA VAL A 93 9.46 28.79 7.25
C VAL A 93 8.64 27.93 8.19
N GLY A 94 7.31 27.92 8.05
CA GLY A 94 6.41 27.11 8.85
C GLY A 94 6.69 25.60 8.68
N MET A 95 6.88 25.15 7.45
CA MET A 95 7.22 23.76 7.17
C MET A 95 8.57 23.38 7.81
N ASN A 96 9.61 24.20 7.65
CA ASN A 96 10.91 23.93 8.28
C ASN A 96 10.83 23.87 9.83
N GLN A 97 10.03 24.74 10.44
CA GLN A 97 9.81 24.71 11.89
C GLN A 97 9.04 23.46 12.33
N LEU A 98 8.06 23.03 11.56
CA LEU A 98 7.32 21.78 11.80
C LEU A 98 8.26 20.58 11.74
N LEU A 99 9.06 20.46 10.69
CA LEU A 99 10.03 19.38 10.53
C LEU A 99 11.11 19.38 11.62
N PHE A 100 11.47 20.55 12.13
CA PHE A 100 12.36 20.66 13.28
C PHE A 100 11.69 20.14 14.56
N LYS A 101 10.43 20.53 14.83
CA LYS A 101 9.66 20.01 15.98
C LYS A 101 9.47 18.50 15.94
N LEU A 102 9.31 17.94 14.75
CA LEU A 102 9.21 16.49 14.53
C LEU A 102 10.58 15.76 14.58
N HIS A 103 11.66 16.47 14.89
CA HIS A 103 13.02 15.93 14.92
C HIS A 103 13.47 15.28 13.61
N ILE A 104 12.98 15.79 12.46
CA ILE A 104 13.37 15.32 11.14
C ILE A 104 14.61 16.04 10.65
N GLN A 105 14.65 17.37 10.81
CA GLN A 105 15.78 18.20 10.40
C GLN A 105 16.11 19.31 11.41
N HIS A 106 17.32 19.83 11.33
CA HIS A 106 17.80 20.96 12.12
C HIS A 106 18.71 21.86 11.29
N LYS A 107 18.97 23.08 11.78
CA LYS A 107 19.74 24.08 11.03
C LYS A 107 21.21 24.08 11.48
N VAL A 108 22.12 23.95 10.52
CA VAL A 108 23.58 24.01 10.75
C VAL A 108 24.20 24.89 9.67
N GLY A 109 24.98 25.89 10.05
CA GLY A 109 25.67 26.77 9.10
C GLY A 109 24.75 27.49 8.09
N GLY A 110 23.50 27.72 8.48
CA GLY A 110 22.48 28.32 7.56
C GLY A 110 21.74 27.34 6.69
N GLN A 111 22.15 26.07 6.61
CA GLN A 111 21.51 25.00 5.85
C GLN A 111 20.65 24.11 6.78
N TRP A 112 19.52 23.61 6.27
CA TRP A 112 18.74 22.59 6.94
C TRP A 112 19.30 21.21 6.60
N ILE A 113 19.65 20.41 7.60
CA ILE A 113 20.17 19.05 7.47
C ILE A 113 19.31 18.07 8.27
N LEU A 114 19.29 16.81 7.86
CA LEU A 114 18.54 15.76 8.56
C LEU A 114 19.22 15.37 9.88
N TYR A 115 18.44 14.92 10.85
CA TYR A 115 18.96 14.21 12.02
C TYR A 115 19.53 12.84 11.66
N ILE A 116 20.41 12.31 12.49
CA ILE A 116 21.16 11.06 12.28
C ILE A 116 20.30 9.89 11.82
N PRO A 117 19.09 9.63 12.35
CA PRO A 117 18.27 8.49 11.94
C PRO A 117 17.86 8.49 10.44
N TYR A 118 17.97 9.65 9.78
CA TYR A 118 17.51 9.87 8.40
C TYR A 118 18.65 10.13 7.41
N LEU A 119 19.89 10.28 7.87
CA LEU A 119 21.02 10.74 7.03
C LEU A 119 21.33 9.83 5.84
N ASN A 120 21.34 8.51 6.00
CA ASN A 120 21.82 7.58 4.99
C ASN A 120 20.69 6.96 4.13
N LYS A 121 19.52 7.61 4.08
CA LYS A 121 18.35 7.08 3.39
C LYS A 121 18.08 7.72 2.02
N GLY A 122 18.94 8.63 1.59
CA GLY A 122 18.80 9.29 0.29
C GLY A 122 17.61 10.24 0.18
N TYR A 123 17.10 10.75 1.29
CA TYR A 123 15.93 11.64 1.32
C TYR A 123 16.24 13.05 0.84
N VAL A 124 17.48 13.49 0.97
CA VAL A 124 17.90 14.84 0.58
C VAL A 124 19.21 14.84 -0.20
N GLN A 125 19.43 15.90 -0.97
CA GLN A 125 20.67 16.21 -1.64
C GLN A 125 21.05 17.66 -1.36
N SER A 126 22.35 17.93 -1.21
CA SER A 126 22.87 19.28 -1.11
C SER A 126 23.02 19.87 -2.52
N PHE A 127 22.52 21.07 -2.71
CA PHE A 127 22.61 21.82 -3.95
C PHE A 127 23.35 23.11 -3.70
N SER A 128 24.40 23.39 -4.50
CA SER A 128 25.19 24.62 -4.43
C SER A 128 24.62 25.66 -5.39
N SER A 129 24.32 26.85 -4.91
CA SER A 129 24.03 28.02 -5.75
C SER A 129 25.15 29.05 -5.59
N TYR A 130 25.50 29.65 -6.69
CA TYR A 130 26.53 30.68 -6.77
C TYR A 130 25.83 32.02 -6.95
N PHE A 131 26.24 33.03 -6.21
CA PHE A 131 25.80 34.41 -6.43
C PHE A 131 26.97 35.35 -6.23
N VAL A 132 26.98 36.41 -7.04
CA VAL A 132 28.01 37.45 -7.01
C VAL A 132 27.46 38.57 -6.11
N LYS A 133 28.21 38.94 -5.11
CA LYS A 133 27.89 40.09 -4.26
C LYS A 133 28.15 41.40 -5.03
N SER A 134 27.64 42.50 -4.51
CA SER A 134 27.86 43.85 -5.08
C SER A 134 29.33 44.29 -5.13
N ASP A 135 30.19 43.66 -4.33
CA ASP A 135 31.65 43.87 -4.29
C ASP A 135 32.42 42.98 -5.29
N GLY A 136 31.70 42.13 -6.08
CA GLY A 136 32.28 41.19 -7.06
C GLY A 136 32.73 39.87 -6.46
N GLU A 137 32.60 39.64 -5.16
CA GLU A 137 32.93 38.35 -4.54
C GLU A 137 31.89 37.27 -4.86
N VAL A 138 32.36 36.10 -5.32
CA VAL A 138 31.50 34.94 -5.55
C VAL A 138 31.26 34.21 -4.24
N GLN A 139 29.99 34.14 -3.85
CA GLN A 139 29.61 33.42 -2.66
C GLN A 139 28.85 32.15 -3.04
N VAL A 140 29.19 31.02 -2.40
CA VAL A 140 28.52 29.73 -2.56
C VAL A 140 27.55 29.56 -1.41
N LYS A 141 26.29 29.25 -1.71
CA LYS A 141 25.31 28.92 -0.70
C LYS A 141 24.79 27.50 -0.92
N LEU A 142 24.86 26.70 0.13
CA LEU A 142 24.33 25.34 0.12
C LEU A 142 22.84 25.36 0.47
N HIS A 143 22.06 24.64 -0.31
CA HIS A 143 20.64 24.44 -0.09
C HIS A 143 20.34 22.96 -0.03
N THR A 144 19.41 22.57 0.82
CA THR A 144 18.88 21.22 0.87
C THR A 144 17.73 21.08 -0.10
N ARG A 145 17.79 20.08 -0.97
CA ARG A 145 16.70 19.67 -1.85
C ARG A 145 16.24 18.27 -1.48
N TRP A 146 14.97 18.04 -1.55
CA TRP A 146 14.34 16.77 -1.24
C TRP A 146 14.24 15.89 -2.48
N THR A 147 14.64 14.63 -2.35
CA THR A 147 14.39 13.63 -3.39
C THR A 147 12.91 13.22 -3.37
N GLN A 148 12.46 12.47 -4.37
CA GLN A 148 11.10 11.96 -4.37
C GLN A 148 10.85 10.96 -3.21
N SER A 149 11.87 10.14 -2.89
CA SER A 149 11.82 9.28 -1.70
C SER A 149 11.72 10.10 -0.40
N GLY A 150 12.44 11.22 -0.32
CA GLY A 150 12.34 12.15 0.80
C GLY A 150 10.97 12.83 0.90
N ARG A 151 10.34 13.14 -0.23
CA ARG A 151 8.98 13.71 -0.27
C ARG A 151 7.94 12.71 0.21
N LEU A 152 8.04 11.43 -0.17
CA LEU A 152 7.18 10.37 0.36
C LEU A 152 7.39 10.15 1.86
N PHE A 153 8.63 10.12 2.31
CA PHE A 153 8.95 10.04 3.73
C PHE A 153 8.32 11.21 4.51
N LEU A 154 8.42 12.43 4.01
CA LEU A 154 7.76 13.58 4.64
C LEU A 154 6.25 13.44 4.68
N TYR A 155 5.63 12.93 3.61
CA TYR A 155 4.20 12.67 3.59
C TYR A 155 3.78 11.72 4.73
N GLU A 156 4.49 10.62 4.92
CA GLU A 156 4.18 9.65 5.98
C GLU A 156 4.35 10.25 7.39
N GLU A 157 5.44 10.98 7.63
CA GLU A 157 5.70 11.59 8.93
C GLU A 157 4.72 12.73 9.26
N LEU A 158 4.38 13.56 8.27
CA LEU A 158 3.40 14.64 8.43
C LEU A 158 1.99 14.07 8.65
N LYS A 159 1.63 13.01 7.96
CA LYS A 159 0.35 12.30 8.15
C LYS A 159 0.23 11.73 9.57
N LYS A 160 1.28 11.14 10.12
CA LYS A 160 1.34 10.68 11.53
C LYS A 160 1.15 11.85 12.50
N ALA A 161 1.62 13.05 12.15
CA ALA A 161 1.45 14.27 12.92
C ALA A 161 0.10 14.97 12.70
N GLY A 162 -0.82 14.38 11.91
CA GLY A 162 -2.14 14.93 11.60
C GLY A 162 -2.13 16.05 10.56
N VAL A 163 -1.04 16.17 9.77
CA VAL A 163 -0.91 17.19 8.72
C VAL A 163 -1.00 16.51 7.36
N LEU A 164 -2.07 16.78 6.61
CA LEU A 164 -2.35 16.23 5.29
C LEU A 164 -2.08 17.25 4.18
N PRO A 165 -1.67 16.82 2.98
CA PRO A 165 -1.56 17.70 1.83
C PRO A 165 -2.95 18.17 1.36
N LEU A 166 -3.02 19.36 0.74
CA LEU A 166 -4.28 19.97 0.26
C LEU A 166 -5.06 19.05 -0.68
N ILE A 167 -4.38 18.21 -1.46
CA ILE A 167 -5.03 17.27 -2.38
C ILE A 167 -5.86 16.20 -1.64
N GLU A 168 -5.59 15.93 -0.37
CA GLU A 168 -6.35 14.98 0.45
C GLU A 168 -7.44 15.64 1.30
N LEU A 169 -7.51 16.96 1.31
CA LEU A 169 -8.50 17.73 2.09
C LEU A 169 -9.72 18.15 1.25
N ASN A 170 -9.71 17.87 -0.06
CA ASN A 170 -10.78 18.20 -1.01
C ASN A 170 -11.67 17.01 -1.34
#